data_9dd0b4a1b4780dfa0167e8893f38b393
#
_entry.id   9dd0b4a1b4780dfa0167e8893f38b393
#
_cell.length_a   1.000
_cell.length_b   1.000
_cell.length_c   1.000
_cell.angle_alpha   90.00
_cell.angle_beta   90.00
_cell.angle_gamma   90.00
#
_symmetry.space_group_name_H-M   'P 1'
#
loop_
_entity.id
_entity.type
_entity.pdbx_description
1 polymer ?
#
loop_
_entity_poly.entity_id
_entity_poly.type
_entity_poly.pdbx_seq_one_letter_code
_entity_poly.pdbx_strand_id
1 'polypeptide(L)'
;VVLDHCNNILREEETLLIQGSGYEVDQIVSKVQELGGIAILAHVDRPSFSYPVALGPMPVDYPADAFELSRRINSEQAAKWREDYPGRIFIRSSDSHTLDTISRANCTKMMLEAPAFDEIKKAIKGEDGRRISWPWG
;
A
#
# COMPACT_ATOMS: atom_id res chain seq x y z
N VAL A 1 4.27 7.46 -23.88
CA VAL A 1 4.49 6.33 -24.81
C VAL A 1 4.43 5.01 -24.07
N VAL A 2 3.99 3.95 -24.71
CA VAL A 2 4.06 2.57 -24.21
C VAL A 2 5.21 1.88 -24.94
N LEU A 3 6.10 1.28 -24.17
CA LEU A 3 7.31 0.62 -24.67
C LEU A 3 7.24 -0.90 -24.46
N ASP A 4 7.93 -1.65 -25.32
CA ASP A 4 8.22 -3.06 -25.07
C ASP A 4 9.47 -3.21 -24.18
N HIS A 5 9.86 -4.46 -23.89
CA HIS A 5 11.05 -4.79 -23.09
C HIS A 5 12.39 -4.43 -23.75
N CYS A 6 12.37 -4.06 -25.03
CA CYS A 6 13.54 -3.59 -25.80
C CYS A 6 13.57 -2.06 -25.98
N ASN A 7 12.67 -1.34 -25.31
CA ASN A 7 12.46 0.11 -25.43
C ASN A 7 11.94 0.58 -26.81
N ASN A 8 11.34 -0.32 -27.62
CA ASN A 8 10.65 0.11 -28.82
C ASN A 8 9.30 0.71 -28.47
N ILE A 9 8.91 1.80 -29.12
CA ILE A 9 7.59 2.42 -28.93
C ILE A 9 6.55 1.53 -29.58
N LEU A 10 5.62 0.99 -28.78
CA LEU A 10 4.48 0.19 -29.23
C LEU A 10 3.30 1.08 -29.63
N ARG A 11 3.05 2.12 -28.84
CA ARG A 11 1.99 3.10 -29.08
C ARG A 11 2.20 4.36 -28.25
N GLU A 12 1.53 5.41 -28.62
CA GLU A 12 1.37 6.59 -27.78
C GLU A 12 0.07 6.48 -26.97
N GLU A 13 0.12 6.94 -25.73
CA GLU A 13 -1.04 7.07 -24.86
C GLU A 13 -1.39 8.53 -24.73
N GLU A 14 -2.55 8.93 -25.22
CA GLU A 14 -3.01 10.32 -25.23
C GLU A 14 -3.56 10.73 -23.86
N THR A 15 -4.01 9.76 -23.06
CA THR A 15 -4.53 10.01 -21.72
C THR A 15 -3.38 10.35 -20.76
N LEU A 16 -3.51 11.45 -20.03
CA LEU A 16 -2.55 11.82 -19.00
C LEU A 16 -2.75 10.91 -17.76
N LEU A 17 -2.00 9.81 -17.69
CA LEU A 17 -2.16 8.75 -16.69
C LEU A 17 -1.81 9.15 -15.26
N ILE A 18 -1.18 10.31 -15.05
CA ILE A 18 -0.87 10.85 -13.72
C ILE A 18 -1.98 11.73 -13.15
N GLN A 19 -3.10 11.87 -13.86
CA GLN A 19 -4.29 12.56 -13.33
C GLN A 19 -5.06 11.66 -12.37
N GLY A 20 -5.86 12.28 -11.49
CA GLY A 20 -6.84 11.56 -10.69
C GLY A 20 -7.81 10.76 -11.58
N SER A 21 -8.21 9.61 -11.13
CA SER A 21 -9.27 8.83 -11.76
C SER A 21 -10.62 9.55 -11.60
N GLY A 22 -11.59 9.24 -12.45
CA GLY A 22 -12.96 9.72 -12.29
C GLY A 22 -13.75 9.01 -11.17
N TYR A 23 -13.07 8.26 -10.30
CA TYR A 23 -13.67 7.49 -9.21
C TYR A 23 -13.24 8.02 -7.85
N GLU A 24 -14.19 8.02 -6.91
CA GLU A 24 -13.90 8.27 -5.50
C GLU A 24 -13.05 7.13 -4.93
N VAL A 25 -12.24 7.43 -3.92
CA VAL A 25 -11.34 6.44 -3.30
C VAL A 25 -12.11 5.24 -2.74
N ASP A 26 -13.28 5.46 -2.14
CA ASP A 26 -14.13 4.39 -1.60
C ASP A 26 -14.65 3.45 -2.68
N GLN A 27 -14.97 4.00 -3.85
CA GLN A 27 -15.37 3.20 -5.02
C GLN A 27 -14.22 2.33 -5.51
N ILE A 28 -13.00 2.87 -5.52
CA ILE A 28 -11.81 2.12 -5.92
C ILE A 28 -11.53 1.00 -4.91
N VAL A 29 -11.54 1.29 -3.61
CA VAL A 29 -11.31 0.28 -2.55
C VAL A 29 -12.33 -0.85 -2.68
N SER A 30 -13.62 -0.52 -2.74
CA SER A 30 -14.70 -1.51 -2.88
C SER A 30 -14.52 -2.35 -4.14
N LYS A 31 -14.20 -1.71 -5.26
CA LYS A 31 -14.06 -2.41 -6.55
C LYS A 31 -12.85 -3.34 -6.59
N VAL A 32 -11.72 -2.93 -6.01
CA VAL A 32 -10.53 -3.77 -5.87
C VAL A 32 -10.87 -5.03 -5.05
N GLN A 33 -11.56 -4.86 -3.93
CA GLN A 33 -11.96 -5.96 -3.04
C GLN A 33 -12.98 -6.90 -3.70
N GLU A 34 -13.99 -6.37 -4.41
CA GLU A 34 -14.95 -7.17 -5.19
C GLU A 34 -14.25 -8.06 -6.24
N LEU A 35 -13.20 -7.54 -6.87
CA LEU A 35 -12.40 -8.28 -7.83
C LEU A 35 -11.39 -9.24 -7.18
N GLY A 36 -11.43 -9.39 -5.85
CA GLY A 36 -10.53 -10.23 -5.10
C GLY A 36 -9.11 -9.65 -4.91
N GLY A 37 -8.92 -8.36 -5.18
CA GLY A 37 -7.68 -7.63 -4.95
C GLY A 37 -7.43 -7.28 -3.49
N ILE A 38 -6.36 -6.55 -3.24
CA ILE A 38 -5.98 -5.98 -1.94
C ILE A 38 -5.91 -4.46 -2.11
N ALA A 39 -6.66 -3.71 -1.33
CA ALA A 39 -6.64 -2.25 -1.33
C ALA A 39 -5.75 -1.74 -0.19
N ILE A 40 -4.66 -1.06 -0.52
CA ILE A 40 -3.71 -0.51 0.44
C ILE A 40 -3.65 1.01 0.25
N LEU A 41 -3.90 1.76 1.32
CA LEU A 41 -3.70 3.21 1.28
C LEU A 41 -2.22 3.52 1.40
N ALA A 42 -1.65 4.10 0.35
CA ALA A 42 -0.22 4.39 0.26
C ALA A 42 0.21 5.50 1.21
N HIS A 43 1.35 5.31 1.88
CA HIS A 43 2.12 6.30 2.67
C HIS A 43 1.24 7.33 3.38
N VAL A 44 0.26 6.84 4.20
CA VAL A 44 -0.76 7.69 4.87
C VAL A 44 -0.18 8.75 5.80
N ASP A 45 1.07 8.58 6.26
CA ASP A 45 1.80 9.52 7.12
C ASP A 45 2.46 10.69 6.37
N ARG A 46 2.46 10.67 5.02
CA ARG A 46 3.16 11.72 4.25
C ARG A 46 2.41 13.05 4.25
N PRO A 47 3.16 14.17 4.30
CA PRO A 47 2.57 15.51 4.22
C PRO A 47 2.10 15.89 2.80
N SER A 48 2.25 14.98 1.82
CA SER A 48 1.81 15.15 0.44
C SER A 48 1.40 13.83 -0.18
N PHE A 49 0.42 13.85 -1.07
CA PHE A 49 -0.08 12.68 -1.81
C PHE A 49 -0.55 11.53 -0.90
N SER A 50 -1.05 11.85 0.29
CA SER A 50 -1.63 10.88 1.21
C SER A 50 -3.13 11.09 1.35
N TYR A 51 -3.84 10.06 1.83
CA TYR A 51 -5.28 10.15 2.10
C TYR A 51 -5.61 11.33 3.01
N PRO A 52 -4.97 11.52 4.19
CA PRO A 52 -5.33 12.62 5.10
C PRO A 52 -5.12 14.01 4.49
N VAL A 53 -4.14 14.16 3.61
CA VAL A 53 -3.86 15.45 2.96
C VAL A 53 -4.87 15.77 1.86
N ALA A 54 -5.30 14.77 1.12
CA ALA A 54 -6.21 14.96 0.00
C ALA A 54 -7.69 15.03 0.43
N LEU A 55 -8.08 14.26 1.45
CA LEU A 55 -9.47 14.00 1.80
C LEU A 55 -9.82 14.35 3.26
N GLY A 56 -8.85 14.78 4.05
CA GLY A 56 -9.05 15.06 5.47
C GLY A 56 -8.81 13.85 6.37
N PRO A 57 -9.14 13.95 7.67
CA PRO A 57 -8.89 12.89 8.63
C PRO A 57 -9.47 11.54 8.18
N MET A 58 -8.63 10.51 8.19
CA MET A 58 -9.04 9.17 7.79
C MET A 58 -9.93 8.54 8.88
N PRO A 59 -11.08 7.94 8.53
CA PRO A 59 -11.89 7.20 9.50
C PRO A 59 -11.11 6.05 10.12
N VAL A 60 -11.29 5.81 11.44
CA VAL A 60 -10.60 4.72 12.16
C VAL A 60 -10.96 3.35 11.59
N ASP A 61 -12.17 3.21 11.10
CA ASP A 61 -12.73 1.98 10.50
C ASP A 61 -12.67 1.96 8.98
N TYR A 62 -11.85 2.83 8.36
CA TYR A 62 -11.73 2.90 6.91
C TYR A 62 -11.48 1.51 6.28
N PRO A 63 -12.24 1.07 5.25
CA PRO A 63 -12.30 -0.33 4.84
C PRO A 63 -11.14 -0.83 3.97
N ALA A 64 -10.03 -0.12 3.87
CA ALA A 64 -8.85 -0.64 3.19
C ALA A 64 -8.25 -1.85 3.93
N ASP A 65 -7.67 -2.78 3.19
CA ASP A 65 -7.08 -4.01 3.74
C ASP A 65 -5.82 -3.75 4.58
N ALA A 66 -5.06 -2.70 4.22
CA ALA A 66 -3.89 -2.25 4.98
C ALA A 66 -3.60 -0.77 4.73
N PHE A 67 -2.81 -0.18 5.62
CA PHE A 67 -2.27 1.17 5.50
C PHE A 67 -0.75 1.10 5.38
N GLU A 68 -0.19 1.76 4.40
CA GLU A 68 1.25 1.89 4.30
C GLU A 68 1.73 3.12 5.05
N LEU A 69 2.73 2.93 5.91
CA LEU A 69 3.51 4.02 6.48
C LEU A 69 4.82 4.17 5.71
N SER A 70 5.21 5.40 5.45
CA SER A 70 6.38 5.68 4.63
C SER A 70 7.70 5.19 5.28
N ARG A 71 8.72 5.00 4.46
CA ARG A 71 10.07 4.64 4.94
C ARG A 71 10.70 5.68 5.87
N ARG A 72 10.18 6.89 5.90
CA ARG A 72 10.72 8.02 6.67
C ARG A 72 10.23 8.07 8.11
N ILE A 73 9.13 7.40 8.41
CA ILE A 73 8.55 7.40 9.76
C ILE A 73 9.44 6.58 10.71
N ASN A 74 9.66 7.08 11.92
CA ASN A 74 10.38 6.37 12.96
C ASN A 74 9.46 5.44 13.76
N SER A 75 10.04 4.63 14.66
CA SER A 75 9.28 3.65 15.45
C SER A 75 8.25 4.29 16.38
N GLU A 76 8.56 5.42 16.98
CA GLU A 76 7.66 6.14 17.91
C GLU A 76 6.44 6.68 17.16
N GLN A 77 6.68 7.33 16.03
CA GLN A 77 5.60 7.84 15.17
C GLN A 77 4.73 6.71 14.61
N ALA A 78 5.35 5.60 14.21
CA ALA A 78 4.63 4.43 13.72
C ALA A 78 3.77 3.79 14.84
N ALA A 79 4.29 3.73 16.07
CA ALA A 79 3.54 3.25 17.24
C ALA A 79 2.30 4.12 17.50
N LYS A 80 2.43 5.45 17.34
CA LYS A 80 1.29 6.36 17.46
C LYS A 80 0.22 6.09 16.41
N TRP A 81 0.59 5.83 15.14
CA TRP A 81 -0.37 5.44 14.12
C TRP A 81 -1.12 4.15 14.48
N ARG A 82 -0.42 3.18 15.06
CA ARG A 82 -1.03 1.93 15.52
C ARG A 82 -1.99 2.15 16.70
N GLU A 83 -1.68 3.08 17.57
CA GLU A 83 -2.55 3.49 18.70
C GLU A 83 -3.78 4.24 18.21
N ASP A 84 -3.60 5.20 17.29
CA ASP A 84 -4.68 6.02 16.73
C ASP A 84 -5.64 5.20 15.83
N TYR A 85 -5.15 4.09 15.24
CA TYR A 85 -5.92 3.20 14.34
C TYR A 85 -5.85 1.74 14.82
N PRO A 86 -6.49 1.40 15.94
CA PRO A 86 -6.42 0.09 16.54
C PRO A 86 -7.00 -1.00 15.62
N GLY A 87 -6.34 -2.15 15.57
CA GLY A 87 -6.76 -3.30 14.75
C GLY A 87 -6.44 -3.16 13.25
N ARG A 88 -5.89 -2.05 12.81
CA ARG A 88 -5.49 -1.87 11.42
C ARG A 88 -4.15 -2.54 11.13
N ILE A 89 -4.02 -3.04 9.92
CA ILE A 89 -2.78 -3.61 9.42
C ILE A 89 -1.93 -2.50 8.83
N PHE A 90 -0.71 -2.38 9.34
CA PHE A 90 0.27 -1.45 8.81
C PHE A 90 1.39 -2.19 8.11
N ILE A 91 1.72 -1.73 6.93
CA ILE A 91 2.85 -2.21 6.16
C ILE A 91 3.87 -1.09 5.94
N ARG A 92 5.05 -1.48 5.54
CA ARG A 92 6.14 -0.58 5.14
C ARG A 92 6.76 -1.10 3.86
N SER A 93 6.99 -0.21 2.91
CA SER A 93 7.72 -0.53 1.69
C SER A 93 8.78 0.54 1.40
N SER A 94 9.58 0.33 0.38
CA SER A 94 10.63 1.28 -0.01
C SER A 94 10.08 2.49 -0.78
N ASP A 95 8.86 2.40 -1.32
CA ASP A 95 8.30 3.41 -2.27
C ASP A 95 9.31 3.72 -3.38
N SER A 96 9.92 2.64 -3.94
CA SER A 96 11.02 2.75 -4.90
C SER A 96 10.51 3.09 -6.29
N HIS A 97 11.12 4.13 -6.88
CA HIS A 97 10.88 4.54 -8.27
C HIS A 97 12.05 4.17 -9.17
N THR A 98 13.15 3.67 -8.59
CA THR A 98 14.36 3.21 -9.28
C THR A 98 14.89 1.95 -8.60
N LEU A 99 15.63 1.11 -9.31
CA LEU A 99 16.10 -0.20 -8.81
C LEU A 99 17.05 -0.08 -7.61
N ASP A 100 17.88 0.95 -7.58
CA ASP A 100 18.86 1.21 -6.52
C ASP A 100 18.20 1.63 -5.19
N THR A 101 16.95 2.08 -5.22
CA THR A 101 16.20 2.47 -4.02
C THR A 101 15.40 1.32 -3.40
N ILE A 102 15.36 0.14 -4.02
CA ILE A 102 14.76 -1.07 -3.43
C ILE A 102 15.62 -1.53 -2.25
N SER A 103 15.03 -1.58 -1.06
CA SER A 103 15.76 -1.91 0.17
C SER A 103 14.99 -2.88 1.06
N ARG A 104 15.70 -3.91 1.54
CA ARG A 104 15.16 -4.84 2.56
C ARG A 104 15.03 -4.21 3.95
N ALA A 105 15.75 -3.14 4.22
CA ALA A 105 15.73 -2.46 5.52
C ALA A 105 14.37 -1.79 5.81
N ASN A 106 13.61 -1.49 4.75
CA ASN A 106 12.33 -0.80 4.84
C ASN A 106 11.22 -1.63 4.22
N CYS A 107 11.13 -2.90 4.56
CA CYS A 107 10.09 -3.77 4.03
C CYS A 107 9.32 -4.48 5.13
N THR A 108 8.07 -4.80 4.81
CA THR A 108 7.23 -5.65 5.63
C THR A 108 7.66 -7.09 5.50
N LYS A 109 7.76 -7.79 6.62
CA LYS A 109 8.00 -9.24 6.65
C LYS A 109 6.67 -9.95 6.79
N MET A 110 6.43 -10.93 5.95
CA MET A 110 5.22 -11.75 5.97
C MET A 110 5.59 -13.21 6.17
N MET A 111 4.84 -13.90 7.02
CA MET A 111 4.90 -15.35 7.14
C MET A 111 3.92 -15.95 6.15
N LEU A 112 4.43 -16.59 5.13
CA LEU A 112 3.69 -17.19 4.03
C LEU A 112 4.12 -18.66 3.88
N GLU A 113 3.25 -19.49 3.33
CA GLU A 113 3.61 -20.86 2.95
C GLU A 113 4.27 -20.91 1.56
N ALA A 114 3.86 -20.01 0.66
CA ALA A 114 4.40 -19.87 -0.68
C ALA A 114 4.38 -18.40 -1.11
N PRO A 115 5.24 -17.96 -2.04
CA PRO A 115 5.21 -16.61 -2.60
C PRO A 115 4.06 -16.45 -3.60
N ALA A 116 2.82 -16.50 -3.11
CA ALA A 116 1.60 -16.44 -3.89
C ALA A 116 0.69 -15.30 -3.39
N PHE A 117 -0.12 -14.75 -4.28
CA PHE A 117 -1.02 -13.64 -3.96
C PHE A 117 -2.03 -13.99 -2.86
N ASP A 118 -2.61 -15.19 -2.92
CA ASP A 118 -3.57 -15.64 -1.90
C ASP A 118 -2.93 -15.78 -0.52
N GLU A 119 -1.67 -16.15 -0.44
CA GLU A 119 -0.93 -16.20 0.83
C GLU A 119 -0.68 -14.79 1.41
N ILE A 120 -0.46 -13.78 0.55
CA ILE A 120 -0.38 -12.37 0.97
C ILE A 120 -1.73 -11.92 1.54
N LYS A 121 -2.84 -12.27 0.90
CA LYS A 121 -4.20 -11.97 1.39
C LYS A 121 -4.44 -12.58 2.77
N LYS A 122 -4.08 -13.87 2.96
CA LYS A 122 -4.17 -14.54 4.25
C LYS A 122 -3.31 -13.86 5.31
N ALA A 123 -2.08 -13.43 4.95
CA ALA A 123 -1.20 -12.76 5.89
C ALA A 123 -1.75 -11.40 6.35
N ILE A 124 -2.38 -10.63 5.46
CA ILE A 124 -3.05 -9.38 5.80
C ILE A 124 -4.22 -9.64 6.76
N LYS A 125 -4.99 -10.70 6.53
CA LYS A 125 -6.14 -11.07 7.36
C LYS A 125 -5.77 -11.83 8.63
N GLY A 126 -4.54 -12.32 8.76
CA GLY A 126 -4.11 -13.18 9.87
C GLY A 126 -4.72 -14.57 9.84
N GLU A 127 -5.05 -15.10 8.66
CA GLU A 127 -5.70 -16.40 8.44
C GLU A 127 -4.68 -17.54 8.35
N ASP A 128 -5.07 -18.75 8.74
CA ASP A 128 -4.31 -19.99 8.61
C ASP A 128 -2.86 -19.92 9.15
N GLY A 129 -2.62 -19.12 10.19
CA GLY A 129 -1.28 -18.90 10.75
C GLY A 129 -0.38 -17.96 9.94
N ARG A 130 -0.84 -17.46 8.80
CA ARG A 130 -0.16 -16.41 8.04
C ARG A 130 -0.28 -15.10 8.79
N ARG A 131 0.75 -14.26 8.74
CA ARG A 131 0.75 -12.97 9.44
C ARG A 131 1.74 -12.00 8.89
N ILE A 132 1.50 -10.74 9.18
CA ILE A 132 2.44 -9.64 8.95
C ILE A 132 3.15 -9.34 10.27
N SER A 133 4.49 -9.28 10.24
CA SER A 133 5.28 -8.81 11.36
C SER A 133 5.25 -7.28 11.41
N TRP A 134 5.18 -6.73 12.62
CA TRP A 134 5.30 -5.29 12.81
C TRP A 134 6.64 -4.78 12.27
N PRO A 135 6.65 -3.86 11.28
CA PRO A 135 7.89 -3.49 10.58
C PRO A 135 8.88 -2.63 11.39
N TRP A 136 8.47 -2.15 12.57
CA TRP A 136 9.25 -1.26 13.43
C TRP A 136 9.62 -1.89 14.78
N GLY A 137 9.45 -3.19 14.95
CA GLY A 137 9.80 -3.95 16.15
C GLY A 137 11.00 -4.84 15.97
#